data_bff2acba8452eadb3a182291799285e4
#
_entry.id   bff2acba8452eadb3a182291799285e4
#
_cell.length_a   1.000
_cell.length_b   1.000
_cell.length_c   1.000
_cell.angle_alpha   90.00
_cell.angle_beta   90.00
_cell.angle_gamma   90.00
#
_symmetry.space_group_name_H-M   'P 1'
#
loop_
_entity.id
_entity.type
_entity.pdbx_description
1 polymer ?
#
loop_
_entity_poly.entity_id
_entity_poly.type
_entity_poly.pdbx_seq_one_letter_code
_entity_poly.pdbx_strand_id
1 'polypeptide(L)'
;MLDANVSSRLLPVALLLCSPVVAQDRVHAVVPPQSAAHANHVSSPGVDAGDYVYVSGQGPRKPDGSLAATFGEQVKQALDNVKAIVESAGLTMEHVVYTQVYLQDINKYDEMNKVFAEYFGKAAPARAVLGVAKVPELPIQVSAVVVRSLADKRPVYPPNYKSQDPAPPGMLTHDRLFVSSIPGSDPVSGKVPDDPASQVDLALDRVQAVLKAAGLDLANMVFVNPYLTTDIPMRVMNEHYAKRFEFGNTPARATIEVSSLPGGAHIEYTGVAVRDLTQRKAIRPKNMPPSPTASPCVFAGDTLYCSAKDGFIPGPHGGVYATTTQHQLRQTMRNQLDNLEEANMNFGQVVATTVYLDDLSELPAFDDVYAQYFGSVAPARTTVQQIAPTERKPDKDDHFPGLEQVSLIAVRNQPDR
;
A
#
# COMPACT_ATOMS: atom_id res chain seq x y z
N MET A 1 7.34 -81.89 40.58
CA MET A 1 6.00 -81.59 40.01
C MET A 1 5.67 -80.20 40.34
N LEU A 2 5.59 -79.39 39.36
CA LEU A 2 4.73 -78.28 39.09
C LEU A 2 5.48 -77.29 38.16
N ASP A 3 5.13 -77.43 36.90
CA ASP A 3 5.53 -76.50 35.83
C ASP A 3 4.81 -75.15 36.03
N ALA A 4 5.56 -74.08 35.84
CA ALA A 4 4.95 -72.74 35.72
C ALA A 4 5.48 -72.12 34.41
N ASN A 5 4.66 -72.19 33.36
CA ASN A 5 4.81 -71.51 32.12
C ASN A 5 4.52 -69.99 32.33
N VAL A 6 5.53 -69.16 32.14
CA VAL A 6 5.39 -67.71 32.05
C VAL A 6 5.49 -67.30 30.57
N SER A 7 4.35 -67.05 29.95
CA SER A 7 4.27 -66.46 28.61
C SER A 7 4.47 -64.96 28.69
N SER A 8 5.64 -64.50 28.25
CA SER A 8 5.92 -63.07 28.06
C SER A 8 5.20 -62.53 26.82
N ARG A 9 4.19 -61.70 27.04
CA ARG A 9 3.56 -60.90 25.97
C ARG A 9 4.39 -59.66 25.74
N LEU A 10 5.09 -59.64 24.59
CA LEU A 10 5.71 -58.41 24.04
C LEU A 10 4.60 -57.52 23.46
N LEU A 11 4.40 -56.33 24.04
CA LEU A 11 3.61 -55.26 23.47
C LEU A 11 4.44 -54.52 22.41
N PRO A 12 3.92 -54.29 21.21
CA PRO A 12 4.63 -53.47 20.25
C PRO A 12 4.58 -52.00 20.68
N VAL A 13 5.74 -51.41 20.91
CA VAL A 13 5.90 -49.97 21.06
C VAL A 13 5.80 -49.34 19.65
N ALA A 14 4.67 -48.72 19.36
CA ALA A 14 4.53 -47.93 18.15
C ALA A 14 5.33 -46.60 18.34
N LEU A 15 6.48 -46.51 17.68
CA LEU A 15 7.20 -45.24 17.53
C LEU A 15 6.36 -44.34 16.63
N LEU A 16 5.68 -43.36 17.23
CA LEU A 16 5.15 -42.22 16.50
C LEU A 16 6.33 -41.37 16.02
N LEU A 17 6.67 -41.50 14.75
CA LEU A 17 7.55 -40.59 14.04
C LEU A 17 6.78 -39.27 13.88
N CYS A 18 6.96 -38.35 14.84
CA CYS A 18 6.63 -36.93 14.63
C CYS A 18 7.60 -36.41 13.56
N SER A 19 7.14 -36.36 12.32
CA SER A 19 7.82 -35.54 11.30
C SER A 19 7.77 -34.09 11.79
N PRO A 20 8.91 -33.38 11.81
CA PRO A 20 8.87 -31.95 12.11
C PRO A 20 8.02 -31.32 11.03
N VAL A 21 6.88 -30.71 11.41
CA VAL A 21 6.16 -29.76 10.57
C VAL A 21 7.14 -28.60 10.42
N VAL A 22 7.81 -28.54 9.27
CA VAL A 22 8.58 -27.34 8.90
C VAL A 22 7.54 -26.23 8.84
N ALA A 23 7.62 -25.28 9.77
CA ALA A 23 6.80 -24.07 9.72
C ALA A 23 7.04 -23.46 8.33
N GLN A 24 6.03 -23.51 7.48
CA GLN A 24 6.09 -22.95 6.15
C GLN A 24 6.14 -21.42 6.35
N ASP A 25 7.17 -20.78 5.82
CA ASP A 25 7.26 -19.32 5.87
C ASP A 25 5.93 -18.74 5.39
N ARG A 26 5.26 -17.98 6.25
CA ARG A 26 3.94 -17.41 5.99
C ARG A 26 3.96 -16.48 4.77
N VAL A 27 5.12 -15.90 4.47
CA VAL A 27 5.33 -14.97 3.37
C VAL A 27 6.00 -15.70 2.21
N HIS A 28 5.34 -15.75 1.06
CA HIS A 28 5.90 -16.32 -0.16
C HIS A 28 5.47 -15.57 -1.41
N ALA A 29 6.31 -15.62 -2.45
CA ALA A 29 6.01 -14.98 -3.73
C ALA A 29 4.90 -15.76 -4.47
N VAL A 30 3.98 -14.99 -5.07
CA VAL A 30 2.94 -15.49 -5.98
C VAL A 30 3.35 -15.12 -7.40
N VAL A 31 3.66 -16.13 -8.21
CA VAL A 31 4.13 -15.96 -9.58
C VAL A 31 3.23 -16.73 -10.53
N PRO A 32 2.50 -16.04 -11.45
CA PRO A 32 1.69 -16.71 -12.46
C PRO A 32 2.56 -17.56 -13.41
N PRO A 33 2.14 -18.78 -13.78
CA PRO A 33 2.94 -19.68 -14.62
C PRO A 33 3.29 -19.12 -16.01
N GLN A 34 2.46 -18.21 -16.54
CA GLN A 34 2.63 -17.60 -17.85
C GLN A 34 3.11 -16.15 -17.76
N SER A 35 3.47 -15.68 -16.58
CA SER A 35 3.91 -14.29 -16.40
C SER A 35 5.28 -14.08 -17.03
N ALA A 36 5.41 -13.05 -17.85
CA ALA A 36 6.71 -12.49 -18.22
C ALA A 36 7.43 -11.88 -16.99
N ALA A 37 6.66 -11.50 -15.97
CA ALA A 37 7.18 -11.02 -14.69
C ALA A 37 7.57 -12.24 -13.82
N HIS A 38 8.81 -12.62 -13.89
CA HIS A 38 9.39 -13.56 -12.89
C HIS A 38 9.62 -12.80 -11.59
N ALA A 39 9.47 -13.51 -10.44
CA ALA A 39 10.00 -13.00 -9.19
C ALA A 39 11.52 -12.77 -9.39
N ASN A 40 11.96 -11.55 -9.12
CA ASN A 40 13.36 -11.17 -9.20
C ASN A 40 13.78 -10.52 -7.88
N HIS A 41 15.01 -10.13 -7.72
CA HIS A 41 15.50 -9.47 -6.50
C HIS A 41 14.91 -8.07 -6.26
N VAL A 42 14.16 -7.54 -7.23
CA VAL A 42 13.58 -6.19 -7.17
C VAL A 42 12.11 -6.22 -6.78
N SER A 43 11.34 -7.21 -7.29
CA SER A 43 9.92 -7.35 -6.95
C SER A 43 9.38 -8.74 -7.26
N SER A 44 8.38 -9.17 -6.49
CA SER A 44 7.53 -10.31 -6.81
C SER A 44 6.25 -9.81 -7.48
N PRO A 45 5.67 -10.54 -8.46
CA PRO A 45 4.37 -10.16 -9.05
C PRO A 45 3.27 -10.04 -8.01
N GLY A 46 3.26 -10.93 -7.03
CA GLY A 46 2.45 -10.85 -5.83
C GLY A 46 3.18 -11.46 -4.64
N VAL A 47 2.73 -11.13 -3.44
CA VAL A 47 3.21 -11.72 -2.17
C VAL A 47 2.02 -12.15 -1.35
N ASP A 48 1.96 -13.44 -1.04
CA ASP A 48 1.03 -14.01 -0.08
C ASP A 48 1.59 -13.84 1.33
N ALA A 49 0.84 -13.19 2.19
CA ALA A 49 1.18 -12.90 3.58
C ALA A 49 0.18 -13.56 4.56
N GLY A 50 -0.52 -14.59 4.12
CA GLY A 50 -1.52 -15.33 4.91
C GLY A 50 -2.94 -14.75 4.71
N ASP A 51 -3.39 -13.84 5.57
CA ASP A 51 -4.74 -13.28 5.48
C ASP A 51 -4.93 -12.36 4.27
N TYR A 52 -3.84 -11.79 3.78
CA TYR A 52 -3.84 -10.90 2.62
C TYR A 52 -2.78 -11.28 1.58
N VAL A 53 -3.11 -11.05 0.31
CA VAL A 53 -2.19 -11.12 -0.81
C VAL A 53 -2.02 -9.71 -1.37
N TYR A 54 -0.78 -9.30 -1.57
CA TYR A 54 -0.42 -8.01 -2.14
C TYR A 54 0.03 -8.19 -3.59
N VAL A 55 -0.62 -7.51 -4.52
CA VAL A 55 -0.32 -7.56 -5.95
C VAL A 55 0.48 -6.32 -6.33
N SER A 56 1.65 -6.50 -6.94
CA SER A 56 2.49 -5.42 -7.43
C SER A 56 1.81 -4.62 -8.53
N GLY A 57 2.32 -3.43 -8.82
CA GLY A 57 1.83 -2.61 -9.92
C GLY A 57 1.93 -3.34 -11.26
N GLN A 58 0.78 -3.61 -11.89
CA GLN A 58 0.66 -4.29 -13.16
C GLN A 58 0.36 -3.28 -14.27
N GLY A 59 1.22 -3.26 -15.28
CA GLY A 59 1.02 -2.48 -16.50
C GLY A 59 0.23 -3.23 -17.57
N PRO A 60 0.06 -2.62 -18.74
CA PRO A 60 -0.78 -3.13 -19.83
C PRO A 60 -0.07 -4.10 -20.79
N ARG A 61 1.16 -4.55 -20.49
CA ARG A 61 1.88 -5.50 -21.35
C ARG A 61 1.35 -6.91 -21.19
N LYS A 62 1.22 -7.59 -22.33
CA LYS A 62 0.94 -9.02 -22.36
C LYS A 62 2.19 -9.83 -21.97
N PRO A 63 2.04 -11.12 -21.64
CA PRO A 63 3.19 -12.00 -21.34
C PRO A 63 4.26 -12.05 -22.45
N ASP A 64 3.88 -11.88 -23.72
CA ASP A 64 4.79 -11.81 -24.87
C ASP A 64 5.48 -10.45 -25.06
N GLY A 65 5.22 -9.49 -24.15
CA GLY A 65 5.77 -8.13 -24.18
C GLY A 65 5.01 -7.17 -25.09
N SER A 66 4.01 -7.62 -25.85
CA SER A 66 3.21 -6.76 -26.74
C SER A 66 2.26 -5.85 -25.96
N LEU A 67 1.87 -4.75 -26.60
CA LEU A 67 0.94 -3.77 -26.05
C LEU A 67 -0.30 -3.68 -26.96
N ALA A 68 -1.48 -3.66 -26.37
CA ALA A 68 -2.72 -3.46 -27.10
C ALA A 68 -2.83 -2.05 -27.68
N ALA A 69 -3.60 -1.89 -28.78
CA ALA A 69 -3.67 -0.64 -29.53
C ALA A 69 -4.53 0.43 -28.85
N THR A 70 -5.59 0.05 -28.18
CA THR A 70 -6.55 0.98 -27.57
C THR A 70 -6.37 1.05 -26.06
N PHE A 71 -6.69 2.20 -25.46
CA PHE A 71 -6.60 2.39 -24.02
C PHE A 71 -7.50 1.40 -23.26
N GLY A 72 -8.74 1.14 -23.70
CA GLY A 72 -9.63 0.17 -23.07
C GLY A 72 -9.04 -1.24 -23.04
N GLU A 73 -8.41 -1.70 -24.13
CA GLU A 73 -7.71 -2.99 -24.17
C GLU A 73 -6.46 -3.00 -23.27
N GLN A 74 -5.78 -1.87 -23.14
CA GLN A 74 -4.63 -1.72 -22.22
C GLN A 74 -5.07 -1.81 -20.75
N VAL A 75 -6.19 -1.19 -20.37
CA VAL A 75 -6.82 -1.33 -19.06
C VAL A 75 -7.21 -2.78 -18.80
N LYS A 76 -7.85 -3.41 -19.81
CA LYS A 76 -8.22 -4.83 -19.73
C LYS A 76 -7.00 -5.71 -19.47
N GLN A 77 -5.92 -5.50 -20.19
CA GLN A 77 -4.69 -6.28 -20.00
C GLN A 77 -4.06 -6.08 -18.63
N ALA A 78 -4.03 -4.84 -18.11
CA ALA A 78 -3.53 -4.58 -16.76
C ALA A 78 -4.37 -5.34 -15.70
N LEU A 79 -5.69 -5.38 -15.86
CA LEU A 79 -6.59 -6.16 -14.98
C LEU A 79 -6.47 -7.67 -15.19
N ASP A 80 -6.22 -8.15 -16.42
CA ASP A 80 -5.93 -9.57 -16.69
C ASP A 80 -4.63 -10.00 -15.98
N ASN A 81 -3.60 -9.12 -15.96
CA ASN A 81 -2.36 -9.38 -15.24
C ASN A 81 -2.58 -9.44 -13.72
N VAL A 82 -3.37 -8.52 -13.15
CA VAL A 82 -3.79 -8.59 -11.74
C VAL A 82 -4.54 -9.89 -11.46
N LYS A 83 -5.52 -10.24 -12.31
CA LYS A 83 -6.32 -11.45 -12.20
C LYS A 83 -5.46 -12.72 -12.21
N ALA A 84 -4.49 -12.81 -13.10
CA ALA A 84 -3.59 -13.97 -13.16
C ALA A 84 -2.81 -14.18 -11.86
N ILE A 85 -2.39 -13.10 -11.18
CA ILE A 85 -1.71 -13.17 -9.89
C ILE A 85 -2.69 -13.61 -8.79
N VAL A 86 -3.89 -13.03 -8.76
CA VAL A 86 -4.95 -13.39 -7.80
C VAL A 86 -5.33 -14.87 -7.92
N GLU A 87 -5.51 -15.36 -9.15
CA GLU A 87 -5.84 -16.77 -9.42
C GLU A 87 -4.68 -17.72 -9.06
N SER A 88 -3.43 -17.29 -9.25
CA SER A 88 -2.24 -18.06 -8.84
C SER A 88 -2.11 -18.17 -7.31
N ALA A 89 -2.71 -17.26 -6.55
CA ALA A 89 -2.85 -17.37 -5.10
C ALA A 89 -4.03 -18.26 -4.67
N GLY A 90 -4.75 -18.88 -5.61
CA GLY A 90 -5.95 -19.70 -5.36
C GLY A 90 -7.20 -18.88 -5.01
N LEU A 91 -7.25 -17.61 -5.42
CA LEU A 91 -8.32 -16.65 -5.13
C LEU A 91 -9.01 -16.19 -6.43
N THR A 92 -10.04 -15.36 -6.32
CA THR A 92 -10.76 -14.77 -7.44
C THR A 92 -10.82 -13.25 -7.32
N MET A 93 -11.22 -12.55 -8.37
CA MET A 93 -11.37 -11.10 -8.36
C MET A 93 -12.37 -10.62 -7.29
N GLU A 94 -13.29 -11.47 -6.84
CA GLU A 94 -14.18 -11.17 -5.72
C GLU A 94 -13.44 -10.95 -4.40
N HIS A 95 -12.23 -11.53 -4.22
CA HIS A 95 -11.40 -11.35 -3.03
C HIS A 95 -10.65 -10.02 -3.01
N VAL A 96 -10.60 -9.28 -4.11
CA VAL A 96 -9.95 -7.95 -4.15
C VAL A 96 -10.73 -6.99 -3.25
N VAL A 97 -10.04 -6.34 -2.32
CA VAL A 97 -10.62 -5.39 -1.35
C VAL A 97 -10.21 -3.96 -1.60
N TYR A 98 -9.07 -3.76 -2.25
CA TYR A 98 -8.55 -2.44 -2.61
C TYR A 98 -7.78 -2.50 -3.93
N THR A 99 -7.92 -1.47 -4.75
CA THR A 99 -7.09 -1.24 -5.93
C THR A 99 -6.52 0.18 -5.93
N GLN A 100 -5.23 0.30 -6.21
CA GLN A 100 -4.57 1.57 -6.49
C GLN A 100 -4.33 1.66 -7.98
N VAL A 101 -4.83 2.71 -8.61
CA VAL A 101 -4.71 2.94 -10.05
C VAL A 101 -3.96 4.23 -10.32
N TYR A 102 -2.96 4.16 -11.17
CA TYR A 102 -2.22 5.31 -11.67
C TYR A 102 -2.47 5.46 -13.16
N LEU A 103 -2.94 6.62 -13.57
CA LEU A 103 -3.19 6.99 -14.97
C LEU A 103 -2.21 8.09 -15.40
N GLN A 104 -1.66 7.97 -16.60
CA GLN A 104 -0.90 9.05 -17.20
C GLN A 104 -1.82 10.21 -17.64
N ASP A 105 -3.04 9.90 -18.06
CA ASP A 105 -4.06 10.87 -18.45
C ASP A 105 -5.36 10.63 -17.67
N ILE A 106 -5.65 11.53 -16.72
CA ILE A 106 -6.85 11.44 -15.88
C ILE A 106 -8.16 11.58 -16.68
N ASN A 107 -8.13 12.20 -17.86
CA ASN A 107 -9.31 12.32 -18.73
C ASN A 107 -9.79 10.94 -19.24
N LYS A 108 -8.96 9.90 -19.10
CA LYS A 108 -9.31 8.51 -19.40
C LYS A 108 -10.06 7.80 -18.28
N TYR A 109 -10.38 8.50 -17.19
CA TYR A 109 -11.05 7.95 -16.01
C TYR A 109 -12.35 7.22 -16.34
N ASP A 110 -13.23 7.82 -17.14
CA ASP A 110 -14.52 7.21 -17.50
C ASP A 110 -14.37 5.99 -18.42
N GLU A 111 -13.41 6.03 -19.34
CA GLU A 111 -13.10 4.89 -20.21
C GLU A 111 -12.54 3.72 -19.41
N MET A 112 -11.65 3.99 -18.44
CA MET A 112 -11.15 3.02 -17.49
C MET A 112 -12.28 2.41 -16.65
N ASN A 113 -13.20 3.23 -16.12
CA ASN A 113 -14.32 2.77 -15.29
C ASN A 113 -15.23 1.75 -16.00
N LYS A 114 -15.44 1.90 -17.30
CA LYS A 114 -16.23 0.91 -18.08
C LYS A 114 -15.59 -0.47 -18.04
N VAL A 115 -14.26 -0.53 -18.18
CA VAL A 115 -13.52 -1.80 -18.12
C VAL A 115 -13.51 -2.37 -16.70
N PHE A 116 -13.30 -1.53 -15.68
CA PHE A 116 -13.36 -1.97 -14.27
C PHE A 116 -14.71 -2.59 -13.92
N ALA A 117 -15.81 -2.03 -14.43
CA ALA A 117 -17.16 -2.57 -14.21
C ALA A 117 -17.34 -3.99 -14.79
N GLU A 118 -16.63 -4.34 -15.87
CA GLU A 118 -16.66 -5.69 -16.45
C GLU A 118 -16.00 -6.74 -15.53
N TYR A 119 -14.95 -6.33 -14.80
CA TYR A 119 -14.21 -7.24 -13.91
C TYR A 119 -14.83 -7.38 -12.53
N PHE A 120 -15.36 -6.30 -11.98
CA PHE A 120 -15.79 -6.26 -10.59
C PHE A 120 -17.32 -6.22 -10.43
N GLY A 121 -18.05 -5.72 -11.42
CA GLY A 121 -19.51 -5.64 -11.36
C GLY A 121 -20.00 -5.02 -10.04
N LYS A 122 -20.84 -5.77 -9.31
CA LYS A 122 -21.36 -5.35 -8.00
C LYS A 122 -20.39 -5.58 -6.83
N ALA A 123 -19.28 -6.25 -7.07
CA ALA A 123 -18.26 -6.57 -6.06
C ALA A 123 -17.05 -5.62 -6.13
N ALA A 124 -17.24 -4.40 -6.62
CA ALA A 124 -16.17 -3.41 -6.77
C ALA A 124 -15.44 -3.20 -5.44
N PRO A 125 -14.07 -3.26 -5.44
CA PRO A 125 -13.26 -2.98 -4.27
C PRO A 125 -13.26 -1.48 -3.93
N ALA A 126 -12.81 -1.12 -2.73
CA ALA A 126 -12.36 0.25 -2.46
C ALA A 126 -11.24 0.61 -3.43
N ARG A 127 -11.10 1.87 -3.80
CA ARG A 127 -10.19 2.28 -4.87
C ARG A 127 -9.68 3.70 -4.71
N ALA A 128 -8.41 3.92 -5.13
CA ALA A 128 -7.91 5.25 -5.46
C ALA A 128 -7.45 5.29 -6.93
N VAL A 129 -7.71 6.40 -7.61
CA VAL A 129 -7.28 6.66 -8.99
C VAL A 129 -6.57 7.99 -9.05
N LEU A 130 -5.33 8.01 -9.51
CA LEU A 130 -4.47 9.19 -9.52
C LEU A 130 -3.95 9.47 -10.93
N GLY A 131 -3.99 10.73 -11.34
CA GLY A 131 -3.25 11.22 -12.49
C GLY A 131 -1.81 11.51 -12.10
N VAL A 132 -0.83 10.85 -12.74
CA VAL A 132 0.60 10.93 -12.40
C VAL A 132 1.44 11.27 -13.65
N ALA A 133 2.66 11.75 -13.43
CA ALA A 133 3.52 12.12 -14.54
C ALA A 133 3.93 10.91 -15.38
N LYS A 134 4.36 9.80 -14.73
CA LYS A 134 4.74 8.56 -15.40
C LYS A 134 4.54 7.33 -14.52
N VAL A 135 4.34 6.20 -15.15
CA VAL A 135 4.44 4.85 -14.59
C VAL A 135 5.43 4.03 -15.42
N PRO A 136 6.03 2.95 -14.88
CA PRO A 136 7.01 2.14 -15.61
C PRO A 136 6.48 1.62 -16.95
N GLU A 137 5.20 1.26 -17.01
CA GLU A 137 4.53 0.83 -18.25
C GLU A 137 3.29 1.68 -18.49
N LEU A 138 3.39 2.56 -19.48
CA LEU A 138 2.31 3.48 -19.86
C LEU A 138 1.15 2.72 -20.54
N PRO A 139 -0.07 3.22 -20.46
CA PRO A 139 -0.52 4.48 -19.83
C PRO A 139 -1.18 4.28 -18.46
N ILE A 140 -1.18 3.07 -17.93
CA ILE A 140 -1.88 2.69 -16.69
C ILE A 140 -1.04 1.71 -15.88
N GLN A 141 -1.13 1.82 -14.55
CA GLN A 141 -0.66 0.80 -13.62
C GLN A 141 -1.72 0.53 -12.57
N VAL A 142 -1.96 -0.75 -12.26
CA VAL A 142 -2.93 -1.21 -11.25
C VAL A 142 -2.25 -2.13 -10.26
N SER A 143 -2.32 -1.82 -8.97
CA SER A 143 -1.97 -2.74 -7.89
C SER A 143 -3.21 -3.10 -7.06
N ALA A 144 -3.16 -4.19 -6.30
CA ALA A 144 -4.31 -4.65 -5.54
C ALA A 144 -3.91 -5.22 -4.18
N VAL A 145 -4.86 -5.11 -3.24
CA VAL A 145 -4.87 -5.87 -1.98
C VAL A 145 -6.02 -6.85 -2.03
N VAL A 146 -5.73 -8.10 -1.72
CA VAL A 146 -6.66 -9.22 -1.85
C VAL A 146 -6.80 -9.89 -0.48
N VAL A 147 -8.02 -10.11 0.01
CA VAL A 147 -8.27 -10.80 1.28
C VAL A 147 -8.51 -12.28 1.02
N ARG A 148 -7.99 -13.15 1.87
CA ARG A 148 -8.20 -14.59 1.70
C ARG A 148 -9.62 -15.03 2.10
N SER A 149 -10.16 -14.46 3.16
CA SER A 149 -11.51 -14.75 3.63
C SER A 149 -12.52 -13.72 3.15
N LEU A 150 -13.60 -14.18 2.52
CA LEU A 150 -14.75 -13.34 2.17
C LEU A 150 -15.70 -13.11 3.36
N ALA A 151 -15.50 -13.79 4.48
CA ALA A 151 -16.25 -13.53 5.69
C ALA A 151 -16.10 -12.06 6.11
N ASP A 152 -17.22 -11.40 6.41
CA ASP A 152 -17.29 -9.97 6.72
C ASP A 152 -16.89 -9.00 5.58
N LYS A 153 -16.46 -9.50 4.42
CA LYS A 153 -16.20 -8.61 3.28
C LYS A 153 -17.52 -7.97 2.82
N ARG A 154 -17.60 -6.65 2.96
CA ARG A 154 -18.75 -5.88 2.52
C ARG A 154 -18.41 -4.42 2.25
N PRO A 155 -19.09 -3.79 1.28
CA PRO A 155 -18.97 -2.35 1.08
C PRO A 155 -19.57 -1.57 2.24
N VAL A 156 -19.02 -0.40 2.51
CA VAL A 156 -19.47 0.52 3.56
C VAL A 156 -19.84 1.85 2.91
N TYR A 157 -21.04 2.31 3.16
CA TYR A 157 -21.56 3.58 2.65
C TYR A 157 -22.05 4.46 3.81
N PRO A 158 -21.60 5.71 3.93
CA PRO A 158 -22.22 6.67 4.81
C PRO A 158 -23.70 6.90 4.45
N PRO A 159 -24.55 7.30 5.40
CA PRO A 159 -25.91 7.69 5.10
C PRO A 159 -25.96 8.75 4.01
N ASN A 160 -26.90 8.59 3.05
CA ASN A 160 -27.08 9.51 1.92
C ASN A 160 -25.84 9.69 1.03
N TYR A 161 -24.90 8.75 1.06
CA TYR A 161 -23.71 8.80 0.20
C TYR A 161 -24.09 8.85 -1.28
N LYS A 162 -23.55 9.82 -1.97
CA LYS A 162 -23.63 9.95 -3.42
C LYS A 162 -22.22 10.06 -3.98
N SER A 163 -21.94 9.31 -5.02
CA SER A 163 -20.71 9.40 -5.79
C SER A 163 -20.96 8.99 -7.23
N GLN A 164 -20.23 9.57 -8.14
CA GLN A 164 -20.17 9.11 -9.53
C GLN A 164 -19.13 7.97 -9.70
N ASP A 165 -18.24 7.77 -8.72
CA ASP A 165 -17.31 6.65 -8.71
C ASP A 165 -18.07 5.36 -8.44
N PRO A 166 -17.92 4.32 -9.28
CA PRO A 166 -18.54 3.02 -9.06
C PRO A 166 -17.96 2.23 -7.87
N ALA A 167 -16.79 2.64 -7.35
CA ALA A 167 -16.19 2.02 -6.18
C ALA A 167 -16.93 2.45 -4.89
N PRO A 168 -17.11 1.54 -3.92
CA PRO A 168 -17.66 1.89 -2.62
C PRO A 168 -16.68 2.79 -1.88
N PRO A 169 -17.15 3.73 -1.04
CA PRO A 169 -16.27 4.62 -0.27
C PRO A 169 -15.44 3.89 0.77
N GLY A 170 -15.82 2.67 1.15
CA GLY A 170 -15.04 1.79 2.00
C GLY A 170 -15.37 0.33 1.75
N MET A 171 -14.37 -0.55 1.97
CA MET A 171 -14.50 -2.00 1.94
C MET A 171 -14.07 -2.57 3.28
N LEU A 172 -15.01 -3.14 4.03
CA LEU A 172 -14.76 -3.80 5.31
C LEU A 172 -14.33 -5.25 5.08
N THR A 173 -13.40 -5.71 5.90
CA THR A 173 -12.99 -7.11 6.03
C THR A 173 -13.16 -7.58 7.47
N HIS A 174 -12.71 -8.79 7.80
CA HIS A 174 -12.81 -9.32 9.15
C HIS A 174 -12.06 -8.49 10.20
N ASP A 175 -10.97 -7.82 9.86
CA ASP A 175 -10.08 -7.12 10.81
C ASP A 175 -9.85 -5.63 10.50
N ARG A 176 -10.14 -5.16 9.27
CA ARG A 176 -9.86 -3.78 8.86
C ARG A 176 -10.84 -3.22 7.84
N LEU A 177 -10.81 -1.91 7.68
CA LEU A 177 -11.52 -1.17 6.65
C LEU A 177 -10.50 -0.54 5.70
N PHE A 178 -10.68 -0.77 4.40
CA PHE A 178 -9.99 -0.05 3.33
C PHE A 178 -10.87 1.11 2.87
N VAL A 179 -10.37 2.33 2.98
CA VAL A 179 -11.09 3.55 2.57
C VAL A 179 -10.67 3.89 1.15
N SER A 180 -11.64 4.07 0.26
CA SER A 180 -11.40 4.61 -1.09
C SER A 180 -10.84 6.02 -1.03
N SER A 181 -10.32 6.50 -2.13
CA SER A 181 -9.96 7.91 -2.27
C SER A 181 -11.19 8.80 -2.10
N ILE A 182 -11.16 9.67 -1.10
CA ILE A 182 -12.26 10.56 -0.72
C ILE A 182 -11.86 12.01 -1.02
N PRO A 183 -12.49 12.65 -2.02
CA PRO A 183 -12.11 13.99 -2.44
C PRO A 183 -12.64 15.10 -1.51
N GLY A 184 -11.90 16.21 -1.51
CA GLY A 184 -12.27 17.46 -0.87
C GLY A 184 -13.30 18.28 -1.67
N SER A 185 -14.34 17.61 -2.18
CA SER A 185 -15.45 18.20 -2.92
C SER A 185 -16.79 17.94 -2.23
N ASP A 186 -17.77 18.79 -2.44
CA ASP A 186 -19.12 18.60 -1.90
C ASP A 186 -19.74 17.30 -2.46
N PRO A 187 -20.23 16.39 -1.61
CA PRO A 187 -20.67 15.07 -2.05
C PRO A 187 -21.99 15.07 -2.85
N VAL A 188 -22.73 16.19 -2.83
CA VAL A 188 -24.03 16.31 -3.53
C VAL A 188 -23.88 17.04 -4.85
N SER A 189 -23.21 18.20 -4.83
CA SER A 189 -23.04 19.04 -6.02
C SER A 189 -21.78 18.74 -6.82
N GLY A 190 -20.80 18.03 -6.22
CA GLY A 190 -19.46 17.84 -6.79
C GLY A 190 -18.58 19.10 -6.75
N LYS A 191 -19.08 20.21 -6.20
CA LYS A 191 -18.33 21.46 -6.17
C LYS A 191 -17.09 21.34 -5.29
N VAL A 192 -15.95 21.74 -5.83
CA VAL A 192 -14.69 21.89 -5.10
C VAL A 192 -14.66 23.29 -4.48
N PRO A 193 -14.46 23.43 -3.15
CA PRO A 193 -14.29 24.74 -2.53
C PRO A 193 -13.06 25.48 -3.08
N ASP A 194 -13.13 26.80 -3.20
CA ASP A 194 -12.01 27.62 -3.68
C ASP A 194 -10.86 27.69 -2.65
N ASP A 195 -11.17 27.58 -1.35
CA ASP A 195 -10.20 27.65 -0.27
C ASP A 195 -9.55 26.26 -0.01
N PRO A 196 -8.21 26.14 -0.09
CA PRO A 196 -7.50 24.88 0.17
C PRO A 196 -7.79 24.26 1.54
N ALA A 197 -7.89 25.07 2.60
CA ALA A 197 -8.17 24.56 3.95
C ALA A 197 -9.56 23.92 4.02
N SER A 198 -10.55 24.52 3.39
CA SER A 198 -11.91 23.97 3.30
C SER A 198 -11.94 22.65 2.53
N GLN A 199 -11.14 22.48 1.48
CA GLN A 199 -11.02 21.21 0.76
C GLN A 199 -10.43 20.12 1.65
N VAL A 200 -9.38 20.44 2.42
CA VAL A 200 -8.74 19.51 3.36
C VAL A 200 -9.73 19.04 4.43
N ASP A 201 -10.40 19.99 5.07
CA ASP A 201 -11.37 19.69 6.13
C ASP A 201 -12.54 18.86 5.60
N LEU A 202 -13.09 19.22 4.44
CA LEU A 202 -14.19 18.49 3.82
C LEU A 202 -13.81 17.04 3.48
N ALA A 203 -12.62 16.82 2.94
CA ALA A 203 -12.13 15.47 2.65
C ALA A 203 -12.01 14.64 3.93
N LEU A 204 -11.43 15.20 5.00
CA LEU A 204 -11.28 14.53 6.30
C LEU A 204 -12.62 14.25 6.98
N ASP A 205 -13.58 15.18 6.92
CA ASP A 205 -14.94 14.97 7.42
C ASP A 205 -15.65 13.82 6.71
N ARG A 206 -15.46 13.72 5.39
CA ARG A 206 -16.01 12.63 4.58
C ARG A 206 -15.34 11.30 4.87
N VAL A 207 -14.01 11.26 5.06
CA VAL A 207 -13.30 10.06 5.54
C VAL A 207 -13.86 9.61 6.89
N GLN A 208 -14.05 10.54 7.84
CA GLN A 208 -14.64 10.23 9.14
C GLN A 208 -16.07 9.68 9.01
N ALA A 209 -16.87 10.21 8.09
CA ALA A 209 -18.20 9.68 7.83
C ALA A 209 -18.18 8.21 7.33
N VAL A 210 -17.22 7.85 6.48
CA VAL A 210 -17.02 6.45 6.03
C VAL A 210 -16.64 5.55 7.22
N LEU A 211 -15.70 6.00 8.05
CA LEU A 211 -15.30 5.28 9.26
C LEU A 211 -16.49 5.05 10.20
N LYS A 212 -17.27 6.09 10.49
CA LYS A 212 -18.47 6.00 11.34
C LYS A 212 -19.52 5.05 10.80
N ALA A 213 -19.71 5.01 9.48
CA ALA A 213 -20.62 4.05 8.84
C ALA A 213 -20.17 2.58 9.03
N ALA A 214 -18.89 2.37 9.27
CA ALA A 214 -18.33 1.06 9.64
C ALA A 214 -18.30 0.80 11.17
N GLY A 215 -18.78 1.75 11.98
CA GLY A 215 -18.68 1.68 13.45
C GLY A 215 -17.28 2.04 14.00
N LEU A 216 -16.47 2.76 13.21
CA LEU A 216 -15.11 3.16 13.52
C LEU A 216 -14.98 4.68 13.62
N ASP A 217 -13.79 5.18 13.96
CA ASP A 217 -13.47 6.59 13.93
C ASP A 217 -12.03 6.83 13.44
N LEU A 218 -11.60 8.08 13.32
CA LEU A 218 -10.23 8.46 12.92
C LEU A 218 -9.16 7.82 13.80
N ALA A 219 -9.43 7.57 15.08
CA ALA A 219 -8.55 6.84 15.98
C ALA A 219 -8.21 5.41 15.51
N ASN A 220 -9.07 4.80 14.68
CA ASN A 220 -8.82 3.47 14.12
C ASN A 220 -7.86 3.49 12.91
N MET A 221 -7.57 4.66 12.33
CA MET A 221 -6.69 4.76 11.16
C MET A 221 -5.27 4.31 11.52
N VAL A 222 -4.73 3.39 10.73
CA VAL A 222 -3.35 2.89 10.84
C VAL A 222 -2.46 3.45 9.74
N PHE A 223 -3.03 3.72 8.58
CA PHE A 223 -2.33 4.27 7.43
C PHE A 223 -3.20 5.26 6.66
N VAL A 224 -2.62 6.36 6.21
CA VAL A 224 -3.30 7.40 5.41
C VAL A 224 -2.41 7.83 4.26
N ASN A 225 -2.98 7.92 3.07
CA ASN A 225 -2.37 8.59 1.92
C ASN A 225 -3.15 9.86 1.59
N PRO A 226 -2.60 11.04 1.89
CA PRO A 226 -3.03 12.29 1.26
C PRO A 226 -2.47 12.36 -0.16
N TYR A 227 -3.33 12.57 -1.14
CA TYR A 227 -2.99 12.86 -2.52
C TYR A 227 -3.40 14.29 -2.83
N LEU A 228 -2.45 15.14 -3.24
CA LEU A 228 -2.71 16.54 -3.47
C LEU A 228 -2.07 17.01 -4.77
N THR A 229 -2.73 17.95 -5.44
CA THR A 229 -2.12 18.73 -6.52
C THR A 229 -1.35 19.90 -5.93
N THR A 230 -0.58 20.60 -6.75
CA THR A 230 0.16 21.82 -6.33
C THR A 230 -0.75 22.96 -5.84
N ASP A 231 -2.07 22.86 -6.07
CA ASP A 231 -3.06 23.84 -5.58
C ASP A 231 -3.29 23.77 -4.07
N ILE A 232 -2.93 22.65 -3.43
CA ILE A 232 -3.00 22.50 -1.97
C ILE A 232 -1.59 22.64 -1.37
N PRO A 233 -1.26 23.76 -0.74
CA PRO A 233 0.03 23.90 -0.07
C PRO A 233 0.19 22.85 1.04
N MET A 234 1.31 22.13 1.05
CA MET A 234 1.63 21.10 2.05
C MET A 234 1.46 21.59 3.49
N ARG A 235 1.82 22.86 3.76
CA ARG A 235 1.64 23.47 5.09
C ARG A 235 0.16 23.51 5.51
N VAL A 236 -0.72 23.93 4.61
CA VAL A 236 -2.17 24.01 4.88
C VAL A 236 -2.72 22.61 5.16
N MET A 237 -2.39 21.65 4.31
CA MET A 237 -2.79 20.25 4.51
C MET A 237 -2.29 19.74 5.88
N ASN A 238 -1.03 19.93 6.23
CA ASN A 238 -0.47 19.48 7.50
C ASN A 238 -1.13 20.13 8.73
N GLU A 239 -1.41 21.44 8.69
CA GLU A 239 -2.05 22.16 9.79
C GLU A 239 -3.47 21.63 10.06
N HIS A 240 -4.26 21.37 9.03
CA HIS A 240 -5.64 20.88 9.16
C HIS A 240 -5.66 19.37 9.50
N TYR A 241 -4.79 18.58 8.89
CA TYR A 241 -4.65 17.17 9.20
C TYR A 241 -4.24 16.93 10.66
N ALA A 242 -3.27 17.69 11.18
CA ALA A 242 -2.76 17.52 12.54
C ALA A 242 -3.85 17.75 13.62
N LYS A 243 -4.86 18.56 13.33
CA LYS A 243 -5.99 18.80 14.25
C LYS A 243 -6.93 17.58 14.40
N ARG A 244 -6.83 16.60 13.52
CA ARG A 244 -7.73 15.44 13.47
C ARG A 244 -7.21 14.22 14.21
N PHE A 245 -5.92 14.20 14.56
CA PHE A 245 -5.28 13.05 15.17
C PHE A 245 -4.55 13.42 16.47
N GLU A 246 -4.45 12.45 17.37
CA GLU A 246 -3.71 12.61 18.62
C GLU A 246 -2.21 12.76 18.35
N PHE A 247 -1.60 13.79 18.94
CA PHE A 247 -0.15 14.05 18.81
C PHE A 247 0.68 12.84 19.27
N GLY A 248 1.60 12.38 18.42
CA GLY A 248 2.46 11.24 18.70
C GLY A 248 1.79 9.86 18.55
N ASN A 249 0.48 9.81 18.27
CA ASN A 249 -0.29 8.59 18.00
C ASN A 249 -1.04 8.65 16.66
N THR A 250 -0.56 9.46 15.74
CA THR A 250 -1.09 9.61 14.38
C THR A 250 -0.97 8.30 13.59
N PRO A 251 -1.74 8.09 12.51
CA PRO A 251 -1.49 7.00 11.58
C PRO A 251 -0.13 7.16 10.89
N ALA A 252 0.41 6.07 10.36
CA ALA A 252 1.48 6.14 9.37
C ALA A 252 0.97 6.83 8.10
N ARG A 253 1.85 7.52 7.35
CA ARG A 253 1.41 8.37 6.25
C ARG A 253 2.39 8.36 5.08
N ALA A 254 1.85 8.31 3.86
CA ALA A 254 2.60 8.63 2.65
C ALA A 254 1.86 9.74 1.89
N THR A 255 2.38 10.96 1.95
CA THR A 255 1.82 12.11 1.24
C THR A 255 2.49 12.24 -0.12
N ILE A 256 1.69 12.43 -1.17
CA ILE A 256 2.17 12.51 -2.54
C ILE A 256 1.54 13.68 -3.26
N GLU A 257 2.35 14.48 -3.95
CA GLU A 257 1.87 15.40 -4.97
C GLU A 257 1.63 14.63 -6.28
N VAL A 258 0.49 14.86 -6.92
CA VAL A 258 0.06 14.21 -8.14
C VAL A 258 -0.28 15.23 -9.22
N SER A 259 -0.24 14.83 -10.48
CA SER A 259 -0.52 15.73 -11.60
C SER A 259 -1.99 16.16 -11.63
N SER A 260 -2.90 15.27 -11.23
CA SER A 260 -4.35 15.53 -11.25
C SER A 260 -5.13 14.46 -10.47
N LEU A 261 -6.35 14.80 -10.09
CA LEU A 261 -7.29 13.94 -9.40
C LEU A 261 -8.63 13.89 -10.15
N PRO A 262 -9.41 12.80 -10.00
CA PRO A 262 -10.73 12.70 -10.61
C PRO A 262 -11.67 13.84 -10.19
N GLY A 263 -12.56 14.25 -11.09
CA GLY A 263 -13.57 15.25 -10.79
C GLY A 263 -13.04 16.68 -10.52
N GLY A 264 -11.76 16.93 -10.84
CA GLY A 264 -11.14 18.25 -10.59
C GLY A 264 -10.87 18.54 -9.11
N ALA A 265 -10.88 17.54 -8.25
CA ALA A 265 -10.47 17.69 -6.84
C ALA A 265 -8.96 18.04 -6.77
N HIS A 266 -8.57 18.80 -5.75
CA HIS A 266 -7.17 19.15 -5.52
C HIS A 266 -6.57 18.38 -4.34
N ILE A 267 -7.40 17.70 -3.54
CA ILE A 267 -6.99 16.80 -2.48
C ILE A 267 -7.95 15.62 -2.36
N GLU A 268 -7.38 14.45 -2.11
CA GLU A 268 -8.09 13.23 -1.73
C GLU A 268 -7.35 12.53 -0.61
N TYR A 269 -8.08 11.77 0.21
CA TYR A 269 -7.52 10.90 1.23
C TYR A 269 -7.98 9.47 1.03
N THR A 270 -7.05 8.52 1.09
CA THR A 270 -7.35 7.09 1.24
C THR A 270 -6.62 6.54 2.47
N GLY A 271 -6.94 5.32 2.89
CA GLY A 271 -6.20 4.71 3.99
C GLY A 271 -6.79 3.39 4.46
N VAL A 272 -6.20 2.92 5.55
CA VAL A 272 -6.58 1.67 6.22
C VAL A 272 -6.88 1.95 7.69
N ALA A 273 -7.98 1.42 8.19
CA ALA A 273 -8.37 1.48 9.60
C ALA A 273 -8.52 0.06 10.17
N VAL A 274 -8.00 -0.17 11.37
CA VAL A 274 -8.19 -1.43 12.08
C VAL A 274 -9.56 -1.45 12.78
N ARG A 275 -10.24 -2.59 12.80
CA ARG A 275 -11.56 -2.70 13.46
C ARG A 275 -11.45 -2.68 14.99
N ASP A 276 -10.48 -3.37 15.53
CA ASP A 276 -10.23 -3.45 16.98
C ASP A 276 -9.06 -2.55 17.36
N LEU A 277 -9.33 -1.49 18.12
CA LEU A 277 -8.31 -0.54 18.58
C LEU A 277 -7.24 -1.19 19.45
N THR A 278 -7.50 -2.32 20.11
CA THR A 278 -6.50 -3.06 20.87
C THR A 278 -5.40 -3.66 19.99
N GLN A 279 -5.69 -3.83 18.71
CA GLN A 279 -4.75 -4.31 17.70
C GLN A 279 -3.95 -3.17 17.03
N ARG A 280 -4.27 -1.90 17.35
CA ARG A 280 -3.55 -0.73 16.85
C ARG A 280 -2.40 -0.37 17.78
N LYS A 281 -1.19 -0.30 17.24
CA LYS A 281 -0.02 0.13 18.01
C LYS A 281 0.91 0.97 17.12
N ALA A 282 1.08 2.24 17.47
CA ALA A 282 2.08 3.09 16.85
C ALA A 282 3.50 2.68 17.31
N ILE A 283 4.44 2.66 16.36
CA ILE A 283 5.85 2.33 16.56
C ILE A 283 6.69 3.56 16.20
N ARG A 284 7.65 3.87 17.05
CA ARG A 284 8.56 5.00 16.84
C ARG A 284 9.92 4.68 17.44
N PRO A 285 11.01 4.77 16.68
CA PRO A 285 12.36 4.65 17.20
C PRO A 285 12.60 5.59 18.38
N LYS A 286 13.33 5.13 19.39
CA LYS A 286 13.52 5.86 20.67
C LYS A 286 14.20 7.21 20.50
N ASN A 287 15.04 7.36 19.49
CA ASN A 287 15.77 8.59 19.16
C ASN A 287 14.96 9.55 18.25
N MET A 288 13.75 9.18 17.85
CA MET A 288 12.89 9.99 16.99
C MET A 288 11.82 10.73 17.81
N PRO A 289 11.71 12.07 17.71
CA PRO A 289 10.64 12.80 18.38
C PRO A 289 9.27 12.45 17.82
N PRO A 290 8.19 12.61 18.61
CA PRO A 290 6.82 12.45 18.09
C PRO A 290 6.50 13.53 17.06
N SER A 291 5.66 13.18 16.07
CA SER A 291 5.23 14.09 15.03
C SER A 291 3.72 14.34 15.13
N PRO A 292 3.26 15.55 14.81
CA PRO A 292 1.82 15.85 14.76
C PRO A 292 1.15 15.28 13.49
N THR A 293 1.90 14.82 12.52
CA THR A 293 1.37 14.46 11.19
C THR A 293 1.57 13.01 10.79
N ALA A 294 2.55 12.30 11.35
CA ALA A 294 2.78 10.90 10.99
C ALA A 294 3.52 10.13 12.08
N SER A 295 3.02 8.97 12.47
CA SER A 295 3.81 7.96 13.17
C SER A 295 4.75 7.26 12.18
N PRO A 296 5.99 6.91 12.54
CA PRO A 296 6.88 6.17 11.64
C PRO A 296 6.26 4.89 11.10
N CYS A 297 5.66 4.07 11.98
CA CYS A 297 4.87 2.91 11.60
C CYS A 297 3.70 2.69 12.58
N VAL A 298 2.67 1.97 12.12
CA VAL A 298 1.52 1.59 12.96
C VAL A 298 1.11 0.15 12.64
N PHE A 299 0.94 -0.66 13.67
CA PHE A 299 0.39 -2.01 13.56
C PHE A 299 -1.15 -2.00 13.43
N ALA A 300 -1.65 -2.89 12.55
CA ALA A 300 -2.99 -3.44 12.56
C ALA A 300 -2.87 -4.95 12.79
N GLY A 301 -2.99 -5.38 14.02
CA GLY A 301 -2.72 -6.78 14.40
C GLY A 301 -1.26 -7.17 14.15
N ASP A 302 -1.04 -8.11 13.24
CA ASP A 302 0.29 -8.59 12.83
C ASP A 302 0.90 -7.81 11.65
N THR A 303 0.12 -6.94 11.02
CA THR A 303 0.54 -6.16 9.85
C THR A 303 1.01 -4.77 10.25
N LEU A 304 2.24 -4.42 9.89
CA LEU A 304 2.88 -3.13 10.12
C LEU A 304 2.80 -2.27 8.87
N TYR A 305 2.20 -1.09 8.99
CA TYR A 305 2.16 -0.05 7.94
C TYR A 305 3.18 1.02 8.30
N CYS A 306 4.15 1.28 7.42
CA CYS A 306 5.19 2.30 7.65
C CYS A 306 5.01 3.49 6.72
N SER A 307 5.19 4.67 7.28
CA SER A 307 5.20 5.95 6.55
C SER A 307 6.23 5.93 5.44
N ALA A 308 5.96 6.68 4.39
CA ALA A 308 6.98 6.95 3.40
C ALA A 308 8.18 7.64 4.08
N LYS A 309 9.35 7.12 3.79
CA LYS A 309 10.65 7.70 4.16
C LYS A 309 11.39 8.07 2.90
N ASP A 310 12.16 9.10 3.01
CA ASP A 310 13.08 9.60 2.01
C ASP A 310 14.53 9.56 2.53
N GLY A 311 15.47 9.96 1.70
CA GLY A 311 16.90 9.99 2.02
C GLY A 311 17.33 11.13 2.94
N PHE A 312 16.43 11.70 3.72
CA PHE A 312 16.71 12.78 4.66
C PHE A 312 17.66 12.33 5.78
N ILE A 313 18.73 13.09 5.98
CA ILE A 313 19.71 12.93 7.07
C ILE A 313 19.54 14.12 8.01
N PRO A 314 19.03 13.93 9.24
CA PRO A 314 18.90 15.01 10.21
C PRO A 314 20.22 15.66 10.55
N GLY A 315 20.23 16.97 10.73
CA GLY A 315 21.42 17.75 11.09
C GLY A 315 21.07 19.07 11.76
N PRO A 316 22.08 19.78 12.30
CA PRO A 316 21.86 21.00 13.09
C PRO A 316 21.28 22.17 12.30
N HIS A 317 21.35 22.13 10.97
CA HIS A 317 20.83 23.18 10.08
C HIS A 317 19.68 22.69 9.21
N GLY A 318 18.77 21.90 9.76
CA GLY A 318 17.60 21.36 9.06
C GLY A 318 17.84 20.03 8.34
N GLY A 319 19.09 19.52 8.36
CA GLY A 319 19.46 18.27 7.71
C GLY A 319 19.80 18.42 6.23
N VAL A 320 20.14 17.30 5.57
CA VAL A 320 20.62 17.28 4.20
C VAL A 320 20.07 16.06 3.43
N TYR A 321 20.08 16.16 2.10
CA TYR A 321 19.95 15.04 1.18
C TYR A 321 21.25 14.81 0.42
N ALA A 322 21.56 13.57 0.11
CA ALA A 322 22.60 13.23 -0.84
C ALA A 322 22.23 13.71 -2.26
N THR A 323 23.22 13.82 -3.15
CA THR A 323 23.05 14.40 -4.48
C THR A 323 22.52 13.41 -5.53
N THR A 324 22.47 12.11 -5.22
CA THR A 324 22.05 11.07 -6.18
C THR A 324 20.96 10.18 -5.58
N THR A 325 20.09 9.66 -6.43
CA THR A 325 19.01 8.76 -6.05
C THR A 325 19.52 7.52 -5.31
N GLN A 326 20.64 6.93 -5.75
CA GLN A 326 21.22 5.75 -5.07
C GLN A 326 21.66 6.05 -3.64
N HIS A 327 22.30 7.21 -3.41
CA HIS A 327 22.74 7.58 -2.06
C HIS A 327 21.56 7.96 -1.17
N GLN A 328 20.55 8.64 -1.73
CA GLN A 328 19.32 8.91 -0.99
C GLN A 328 18.60 7.60 -0.62
N LEU A 329 18.46 6.66 -1.57
CA LEU A 329 17.84 5.37 -1.28
C LEU A 329 18.54 4.58 -0.18
N ARG A 330 19.88 4.58 -0.14
CA ARG A 330 20.63 3.92 0.96
C ARG A 330 20.23 4.50 2.32
N GLN A 331 20.07 5.81 2.41
CA GLN A 331 19.61 6.46 3.63
C GLN A 331 18.14 6.17 3.92
N THR A 332 17.29 6.21 2.91
CA THR A 332 15.87 5.83 3.03
C THR A 332 15.71 4.42 3.61
N MET A 333 16.46 3.47 3.06
CA MET A 333 16.40 2.09 3.55
C MET A 333 16.98 1.96 4.96
N ARG A 334 17.98 2.75 5.33
CA ARG A 334 18.44 2.84 6.73
C ARG A 334 17.36 3.41 7.64
N ASN A 335 16.68 4.47 7.23
CA ASN A 335 15.56 5.06 7.99
C ASN A 335 14.39 4.05 8.15
N GLN A 336 14.11 3.23 7.13
CA GLN A 336 13.11 2.17 7.22
C GLN A 336 13.57 1.00 8.10
N LEU A 337 14.85 0.65 8.07
CA LEU A 337 15.39 -0.39 8.94
C LEU A 337 15.25 -0.02 10.43
N ASP A 338 15.52 1.23 10.81
CA ASP A 338 15.33 1.70 12.18
C ASP A 338 13.87 1.53 12.65
N ASN A 339 12.91 1.76 11.76
CA ASN A 339 11.49 1.54 12.04
C ASN A 339 11.16 0.04 12.22
N LEU A 340 11.70 -0.82 11.35
CA LEU A 340 11.49 -2.26 11.42
C LEU A 340 12.14 -2.86 12.68
N GLU A 341 13.38 -2.47 13.01
CA GLU A 341 14.08 -2.92 14.21
C GLU A 341 13.33 -2.53 15.50
N GLU A 342 12.76 -1.31 15.58
CA GLU A 342 11.92 -0.90 16.72
C GLU A 342 10.65 -1.75 16.83
N ALA A 343 10.16 -2.27 15.71
CA ALA A 343 9.03 -3.20 15.65
C ALA A 343 9.42 -4.67 15.92
N ASN A 344 10.70 -4.97 16.17
CA ASN A 344 11.32 -6.30 16.18
C ASN A 344 11.10 -7.06 14.87
N MET A 345 11.30 -6.38 13.75
CA MET A 345 11.15 -6.90 12.38
C MET A 345 12.39 -6.55 11.53
N ASN A 346 12.44 -7.08 10.31
CA ASN A 346 13.48 -6.81 9.33
C ASN A 346 12.92 -6.84 7.90
N PHE A 347 13.75 -6.57 6.89
CA PHE A 347 13.34 -6.55 5.49
C PHE A 347 12.78 -7.88 4.95
N GLY A 348 13.15 -9.02 5.53
CA GLY A 348 12.59 -10.33 5.15
C GLY A 348 11.10 -10.50 5.45
N GLN A 349 10.52 -9.59 6.22
CA GLN A 349 9.10 -9.58 6.57
C GLN A 349 8.30 -8.52 5.78
N VAL A 350 8.97 -7.75 4.92
CA VAL A 350 8.31 -6.75 4.07
C VAL A 350 7.60 -7.46 2.92
N VAL A 351 6.29 -7.22 2.80
CA VAL A 351 5.41 -7.88 1.82
C VAL A 351 5.01 -6.97 0.67
N ALA A 352 4.97 -5.66 0.91
CA ALA A 352 4.66 -4.68 -0.13
C ALA A 352 5.45 -3.38 0.07
N THR A 353 5.78 -2.72 -1.04
CA THR A 353 6.39 -1.39 -1.06
C THR A 353 5.73 -0.52 -2.12
N THR A 354 5.61 0.77 -1.82
CA THR A 354 5.32 1.79 -2.83
C THR A 354 6.51 2.73 -2.93
N VAL A 355 7.04 2.85 -4.14
CA VAL A 355 8.20 3.67 -4.49
C VAL A 355 7.71 4.87 -5.28
N TYR A 356 8.04 6.04 -4.79
CA TYR A 356 7.77 7.31 -5.45
C TYR A 356 9.10 7.91 -5.90
N LEU A 357 9.31 7.97 -7.20
CA LEU A 357 10.50 8.57 -7.79
C LEU A 357 10.21 9.97 -8.29
N ASP A 358 11.16 10.85 -8.14
CA ASP A 358 11.13 12.18 -8.74
C ASP A 358 11.33 12.11 -10.26
N ASP A 359 12.21 11.22 -10.72
CA ASP A 359 12.43 10.94 -12.13
C ASP A 359 12.51 9.43 -12.40
N LEU A 360 11.54 8.91 -13.16
CA LEU A 360 11.47 7.48 -13.47
C LEU A 360 12.62 7.00 -14.37
N SER A 361 13.34 7.90 -15.05
CA SER A 361 14.55 7.54 -15.81
C SER A 361 15.67 7.00 -14.92
N GLU A 362 15.63 7.28 -13.61
CA GLU A 362 16.59 6.78 -12.62
C GLU A 362 16.21 5.41 -12.03
N LEU A 363 15.08 4.81 -12.46
CA LEU A 363 14.63 3.53 -11.95
C LEU A 363 15.68 2.41 -12.05
N PRO A 364 16.48 2.25 -13.12
CA PRO A 364 17.53 1.24 -13.16
C PRO A 364 18.57 1.42 -12.04
N ALA A 365 19.01 2.66 -11.82
CA ALA A 365 19.98 2.99 -10.77
C ALA A 365 19.40 2.83 -9.35
N PHE A 366 18.11 3.12 -9.18
CA PHE A 366 17.37 2.83 -7.97
C PHE A 366 17.30 1.31 -7.71
N ASP A 367 16.96 0.52 -8.71
CA ASP A 367 16.80 -0.93 -8.63
C ASP A 367 18.12 -1.64 -8.24
N ASP A 368 19.26 -1.18 -8.72
CA ASP A 368 20.58 -1.72 -8.36
C ASP A 368 20.87 -1.63 -6.84
N VAL A 369 20.36 -0.60 -6.19
CA VAL A 369 20.50 -0.43 -4.74
C VAL A 369 19.37 -1.15 -4.00
N TYR A 370 18.14 -1.00 -4.47
CA TYR A 370 16.94 -1.55 -3.84
C TYR A 370 17.00 -3.09 -3.71
N ALA A 371 17.47 -3.78 -4.74
CA ALA A 371 17.62 -5.23 -4.75
C ALA A 371 18.54 -5.79 -3.65
N GLN A 372 19.42 -4.97 -3.08
CA GLN A 372 20.38 -5.40 -2.05
C GLN A 372 19.73 -5.63 -0.68
N TYR A 373 18.51 -5.15 -0.46
CA TYR A 373 17.82 -5.20 0.83
C TYR A 373 16.89 -6.40 1.00
N PHE A 374 16.51 -7.06 -0.10
CA PHE A 374 15.56 -8.16 -0.06
C PHE A 374 16.20 -9.50 -0.41
N GLY A 375 15.75 -10.56 0.26
CA GLY A 375 16.24 -11.91 0.05
C GLY A 375 15.55 -12.64 -1.12
N SER A 376 15.23 -13.92 -0.90
CA SER A 376 14.60 -14.78 -1.92
C SER A 376 13.17 -14.35 -2.30
N VAL A 377 12.48 -13.67 -1.41
CA VAL A 377 11.14 -13.10 -1.66
C VAL A 377 11.26 -11.59 -1.61
N ALA A 378 11.31 -10.93 -2.77
CA ALA A 378 11.20 -9.49 -2.86
C ALA A 378 9.72 -9.09 -2.65
N PRO A 379 9.42 -7.92 -2.06
CA PRO A 379 8.05 -7.46 -1.84
C PRO A 379 7.29 -7.23 -3.16
N ALA A 380 5.97 -7.28 -3.11
CA ALA A 380 5.15 -6.71 -4.16
C ALA A 380 5.42 -5.20 -4.23
N ARG A 381 5.80 -4.69 -5.41
CA ARG A 381 6.21 -3.29 -5.57
C ARG A 381 5.35 -2.54 -6.56
N THR A 382 5.00 -1.32 -6.19
CA THR A 382 4.41 -0.33 -7.10
C THR A 382 5.38 0.84 -7.21
N THR A 383 5.67 1.30 -8.41
CA THR A 383 6.58 2.42 -8.65
C THR A 383 5.90 3.48 -9.50
N VAL A 384 6.06 4.76 -9.14
CA VAL A 384 5.42 5.87 -9.85
C VAL A 384 6.29 7.13 -9.78
N GLN A 385 6.30 7.89 -10.87
CA GLN A 385 6.76 9.28 -10.88
C GLN A 385 5.55 10.19 -10.68
N GLN A 386 5.57 10.96 -9.61
CA GLN A 386 4.41 11.72 -9.12
C GLN A 386 4.06 12.89 -10.04
N ILE A 387 4.99 13.82 -10.18
CA ILE A 387 4.91 15.04 -10.97
C ILE A 387 6.16 15.19 -11.85
N ALA A 388 6.34 16.33 -12.50
CA ALA A 388 7.54 16.61 -13.27
C ALA A 388 8.81 16.57 -12.39
N PRO A 389 9.97 16.15 -12.93
CA PRO A 389 11.19 16.04 -12.15
C PRO A 389 11.63 17.39 -11.56
N THR A 390 12.15 17.33 -10.33
CA THR A 390 12.75 18.47 -9.65
C THR A 390 14.11 18.82 -10.26
N GLU A 391 14.45 20.07 -10.26
CA GLU A 391 15.76 20.53 -10.71
C GLU A 391 16.87 20.01 -9.78
N ARG A 392 17.89 19.35 -10.36
CA ARG A 392 19.00 18.71 -9.63
C ARG A 392 20.07 19.72 -9.15
N LYS A 393 19.62 20.73 -8.45
CA LYS A 393 20.52 21.75 -7.86
C LYS A 393 20.12 22.03 -6.42
N PRO A 394 21.07 22.48 -5.57
CA PRO A 394 20.73 22.91 -4.22
C PRO A 394 19.83 24.15 -4.23
N ASP A 395 19.03 24.28 -3.19
CA ASP A 395 18.26 25.49 -2.91
C ASP A 395 19.16 26.62 -2.37
N LYS A 396 18.54 27.73 -1.95
CA LYS A 396 19.25 28.91 -1.38
C LYS A 396 20.03 28.61 -0.08
N ASP A 397 19.70 27.53 0.61
CA ASP A 397 20.31 27.08 1.87
C ASP A 397 21.29 25.90 1.65
N ASP A 398 21.67 25.66 0.39
CA ASP A 398 22.58 24.59 -0.08
C ASP A 398 22.06 23.16 0.15
N HIS A 399 20.71 22.98 0.18
CA HIS A 399 20.08 21.70 0.33
C HIS A 399 19.64 21.13 -1.02
N PHE A 400 20.07 19.91 -1.31
CA PHE A 400 19.58 19.15 -2.48
C PHE A 400 18.13 18.67 -2.26
N PRO A 401 17.33 18.52 -3.33
CA PRO A 401 15.96 18.03 -3.21
C PRO A 401 15.91 16.54 -2.84
N GLY A 402 14.80 16.11 -2.24
CA GLY A 402 14.45 14.69 -2.10
C GLY A 402 14.09 14.10 -3.48
N LEU A 403 14.69 12.96 -3.83
CA LEU A 403 14.58 12.35 -5.16
C LEU A 403 13.71 11.08 -5.19
N GLU A 404 13.41 10.55 -4.01
CA GLU A 404 12.63 9.33 -3.88
C GLU A 404 11.98 9.24 -2.50
N GLN A 405 10.94 8.42 -2.40
CA GLN A 405 10.32 8.01 -1.13
C GLN A 405 9.90 6.54 -1.23
N VAL A 406 10.02 5.83 -0.13
CA VAL A 406 9.56 4.44 -0.01
C VAL A 406 8.65 4.29 1.21
N SER A 407 7.40 3.86 1.00
CA SER A 407 6.55 3.34 2.06
C SER A 407 6.54 1.80 2.00
N LEU A 408 6.29 1.15 3.13
CA LEU A 408 6.28 -0.32 3.17
C LEU A 408 5.20 -0.88 4.08
N ILE A 409 4.82 -2.12 3.78
CA ILE A 409 3.97 -2.97 4.61
C ILE A 409 4.79 -4.21 4.95
N ALA A 410 4.82 -4.57 6.24
CA ALA A 410 5.48 -5.78 6.72
C ALA A 410 4.52 -6.63 7.57
N VAL A 411 4.71 -7.94 7.61
CA VAL A 411 3.85 -8.85 8.36
C VAL A 411 4.71 -9.68 9.32
N ARG A 412 4.31 -9.75 10.60
CA ARG A 412 4.99 -10.58 11.59
C ARG A 412 4.81 -12.06 11.26
N ASN A 413 5.89 -12.82 11.31
CA ASN A 413 5.81 -14.26 11.40
C ASN A 413 5.24 -14.60 12.80
N GLN A 414 4.00 -15.07 12.88
CA GLN A 414 3.49 -15.60 14.13
C GLN A 414 4.07 -17.00 14.33
N PRO A 415 4.56 -17.34 15.54
CA PRO A 415 4.74 -18.74 15.88
C PRO A 415 3.36 -19.42 15.79
N ASP A 416 3.33 -20.65 15.26
CA ASP A 416 2.11 -21.45 15.16
C ASP A 416 1.33 -21.39 16.48
N ARG A 417 0.05 -21.02 16.41
CA ARG A 417 -0.88 -21.03 17.55
C ARG A 417 -1.32 -22.45 17.84
#